data_1ac4d3745c757530d76c3ca1daed8993
#
_entry.id   1ac4d3745c757530d76c3ca1daed8993
#
_cell.length_a   1.000
_cell.length_b   1.000
_cell.length_c   1.000
_cell.angle_alpha   90.00
_cell.angle_beta   90.00
_cell.angle_gamma   90.00
#
_symmetry.space_group_name_H-M   'P 1'
#
loop_
_entity.id
_entity.type
_entity.pdbx_description
1 polymer ?
#
loop_
_entity_poly.entity_id
_entity_poly.type
_entity_poly.pdbx_seq_one_letter_code
_entity_poly.pdbx_strand_id
1 'polypeptide(L)'
;TDTADAEADVISAIDYILAATGQQQIMLIGYSWGTAICGGVAAAHGDKISRLILLGALWTNIEPRGVRVDGALGAYRLVDSAAAAARWVIGLSEAQIAAVVPPGRIDAWVAATLASDPANSPEKPQILRVPAGVVKDIQTYWTQNIPTYEPAAITPPTMVIMGEWDHETTPEQGWNVFQRLTSAAERRYVVIGEGSHSLPLENQRGALFAVVDSYLKEAL
;
A
#
# COMPACT_ATOMS: atom_id res chain seq x y z
N THR A 1 16.17 -3.37 -3.65
CA THR A 1 15.20 -3.51 -2.53
C THR A 1 13.99 -4.23 -3.07
N ASP A 2 13.61 -5.34 -2.48
CA ASP A 2 12.37 -6.09 -2.71
C ASP A 2 11.56 -6.18 -1.41
N THR A 3 10.47 -6.97 -1.39
CA THR A 3 9.65 -7.10 -0.17
C THR A 3 10.47 -7.61 1.01
N ALA A 4 11.36 -8.59 0.83
CA ALA A 4 12.16 -9.13 1.93
C ALA A 4 13.16 -8.10 2.51
N ASP A 5 13.82 -7.32 1.67
CA ASP A 5 14.68 -6.21 2.13
C ASP A 5 13.86 -5.19 2.94
N ALA A 6 12.66 -4.83 2.45
CA ALA A 6 11.80 -3.87 3.11
C ALA A 6 11.20 -4.40 4.44
N GLU A 7 10.93 -5.69 4.54
CA GLU A 7 10.53 -6.34 5.81
C GLU A 7 11.64 -6.21 6.86
N ALA A 8 12.90 -6.43 6.47
CA ALA A 8 14.05 -6.25 7.37
C ALA A 8 14.20 -4.80 7.86
N ASP A 9 13.95 -3.82 6.98
CA ASP A 9 13.96 -2.40 7.36
C ASP A 9 12.81 -2.07 8.32
N VAL A 10 11.60 -2.57 8.05
CA VAL A 10 10.43 -2.33 8.91
C VAL A 10 10.61 -2.95 10.28
N ILE A 11 11.10 -4.19 10.39
CA ILE A 11 11.32 -4.81 11.72
C ILE A 11 12.41 -4.07 12.50
N SER A 12 13.46 -3.60 11.84
CA SER A 12 14.50 -2.78 12.48
C SER A 12 13.92 -1.46 13.02
N ALA A 13 13.02 -0.82 12.27
CA ALA A 13 12.32 0.39 12.72
C ALA A 13 11.38 0.09 13.91
N ILE A 14 10.65 -1.03 13.88
CA ILE A 14 9.79 -1.47 14.99
C ILE A 14 10.64 -1.66 16.26
N ASP A 15 11.75 -2.38 16.17
CA ASP A 15 12.62 -2.64 17.32
C ASP A 15 13.18 -1.34 17.91
N TYR A 16 13.57 -0.41 17.07
CA TYR A 16 14.00 0.92 17.51
C TYR A 16 12.88 1.68 18.24
N ILE A 17 11.66 1.70 17.69
CA ILE A 17 10.52 2.39 18.29
C ILE A 17 10.16 1.76 19.64
N LEU A 18 10.09 0.44 19.74
CA LEU A 18 9.79 -0.27 20.97
C LEU A 18 10.83 0.03 22.06
N ALA A 19 12.11 0.00 21.69
CA ALA A 19 13.20 0.33 22.63
C ALA A 19 13.16 1.81 23.07
N ALA A 20 12.88 2.74 22.13
CA ALA A 20 12.86 4.17 22.42
C ALA A 20 11.64 4.60 23.25
N THR A 21 10.50 3.91 23.10
CA THR A 21 9.23 4.27 23.77
C THR A 21 8.94 3.43 25.02
N GLY A 22 9.63 2.30 25.23
CA GLY A 22 9.34 1.34 26.29
C GLY A 22 8.05 0.55 26.06
N GLN A 23 7.39 0.70 24.89
CA GLN A 23 6.21 -0.06 24.53
C GLN A 23 6.58 -1.50 24.17
N GLN A 24 5.64 -2.44 24.32
CA GLN A 24 5.84 -3.84 23.94
C GLN A 24 5.34 -4.13 22.53
N GLN A 25 4.40 -3.35 22.03
CA GLN A 25 3.77 -3.51 20.72
C GLN A 25 3.52 -2.16 20.07
N ILE A 26 3.40 -2.17 18.74
CA ILE A 26 2.99 -1.02 17.93
C ILE A 26 1.71 -1.32 17.16
N MET A 27 1.06 -0.29 16.66
CA MET A 27 0.05 -0.39 15.60
C MET A 27 0.75 -0.21 14.27
N LEU A 28 0.47 -1.09 13.30
CA LEU A 28 1.13 -1.11 12.01
C LEU A 28 0.12 -0.91 10.88
N ILE A 29 0.42 0.00 9.96
CA ILE A 29 -0.42 0.26 8.78
C ILE A 29 0.43 0.06 7.52
N GLY A 30 0.01 -0.85 6.65
CA GLY A 30 0.56 -1.02 5.31
C GLY A 30 -0.40 -0.47 4.26
N TYR A 31 0.14 0.18 3.24
CA TYR A 31 -0.63 0.66 2.09
C TYR A 31 -0.03 0.14 0.79
N SER A 32 -0.88 -0.40 -0.10
CA SER A 32 -0.43 -0.92 -1.40
C SER A 32 0.69 -1.95 -1.23
N TRP A 33 1.85 -1.77 -1.86
CA TRP A 33 3.01 -2.63 -1.64
C TRP A 33 3.39 -2.79 -0.15
N GLY A 34 3.18 -1.74 0.64
CA GLY A 34 3.37 -1.79 2.08
C GLY A 34 2.49 -2.83 2.77
N THR A 35 1.38 -3.29 2.15
CA THR A 35 0.56 -4.36 2.73
C THR A 35 1.23 -5.73 2.65
N ALA A 36 1.97 -6.00 1.57
CA ALA A 36 2.78 -7.23 1.46
C ALA A 36 3.90 -7.22 2.50
N ILE A 37 4.62 -6.09 2.64
CA ILE A 37 5.69 -5.90 3.62
C ILE A 37 5.16 -6.05 5.05
N CYS A 38 4.12 -5.29 5.42
CA CYS A 38 3.53 -5.33 6.76
C CYS A 38 2.85 -6.66 7.06
N GLY A 39 2.28 -7.31 6.04
CA GLY A 39 1.72 -8.66 6.14
C GLY A 39 2.79 -9.70 6.46
N GLY A 40 3.96 -9.64 5.80
CA GLY A 40 5.10 -10.51 6.08
C GLY A 40 5.67 -10.28 7.48
N VAL A 41 5.87 -9.02 7.87
CA VAL A 41 6.30 -8.66 9.23
C VAL A 41 5.29 -9.16 10.28
N ALA A 42 3.99 -8.98 10.07
CA ALA A 42 2.97 -9.42 11.01
C ALA A 42 2.85 -10.96 11.10
N ALA A 43 3.10 -11.66 9.99
CA ALA A 43 3.13 -13.13 9.98
C ALA A 43 4.34 -13.70 10.77
N ALA A 44 5.49 -13.01 10.72
CA ALA A 44 6.73 -13.45 11.38
C ALA A 44 6.89 -12.89 12.81
N HIS A 45 6.36 -11.70 13.11
CA HIS A 45 6.59 -10.93 14.33
C HIS A 45 5.28 -10.37 14.91
N GLY A 46 4.18 -11.15 14.85
CA GLY A 46 2.86 -10.74 15.32
C GLY A 46 2.82 -10.35 16.80
N ASP A 47 3.74 -10.90 17.61
CA ASP A 47 3.92 -10.56 19.02
C ASP A 47 4.30 -9.10 19.29
N LYS A 48 4.89 -8.41 18.29
CA LYS A 48 5.26 -6.99 18.37
C LYS A 48 4.17 -6.04 17.86
N ILE A 49 3.03 -6.57 17.38
CA ILE A 49 1.99 -5.79 16.74
C ILE A 49 0.68 -5.91 17.51
N SER A 50 0.15 -4.80 18.00
CA SER A 50 -1.13 -4.75 18.69
C SER A 50 -2.33 -4.71 17.74
N ARG A 51 -2.17 -4.04 16.58
CA ARG A 51 -3.17 -3.97 15.49
C ARG A 51 -2.48 -3.81 14.14
N LEU A 52 -3.04 -4.49 13.14
CA LEU A 52 -2.60 -4.37 11.75
C LEU A 52 -3.72 -3.78 10.89
N ILE A 53 -3.38 -2.84 10.00
CA ILE A 53 -4.26 -2.36 8.93
C ILE A 53 -3.58 -2.60 7.59
N LEU A 54 -4.29 -3.25 6.67
CA LEU A 54 -3.88 -3.49 5.29
C LEU A 54 -4.79 -2.70 4.34
N LEU A 55 -4.32 -1.54 3.87
CA LEU A 55 -5.05 -0.66 2.95
C LEU A 55 -4.64 -0.92 1.51
N GLY A 56 -5.58 -1.30 0.66
CA GLY A 56 -5.28 -1.71 -0.72
C GLY A 56 -4.42 -2.99 -0.73
N ALA A 57 -4.93 -4.06 -0.13
CA ALA A 57 -4.17 -5.26 0.19
C ALA A 57 -3.66 -6.02 -1.03
N LEU A 58 -2.35 -6.26 -1.07
CA LEU A 58 -1.64 -7.08 -2.04
C LEU A 58 -1.34 -8.47 -1.46
N TRP A 59 -1.48 -9.50 -2.28
CA TRP A 59 -1.08 -10.88 -1.91
C TRP A 59 -0.58 -11.71 -3.08
N THR A 60 -1.47 -12.15 -3.98
CA THR A 60 -1.14 -12.93 -5.20
C THR A 60 -2.05 -12.54 -6.35
N ASN A 61 -1.75 -13.04 -7.54
CA ASN A 61 -2.61 -12.92 -8.71
C ASN A 61 -2.90 -11.48 -9.15
N ILE A 62 -1.86 -10.63 -9.09
CA ILE A 62 -1.95 -9.25 -9.51
C ILE A 62 -1.67 -9.17 -11.00
N GLU A 63 -2.65 -8.73 -11.78
CA GLU A 63 -2.38 -8.23 -13.11
C GLU A 63 -1.61 -6.90 -12.98
N PRO A 64 -0.39 -6.79 -13.54
CA PRO A 64 0.43 -5.58 -13.41
C PRO A 64 -0.16 -4.45 -14.26
N ARG A 65 -1.24 -3.83 -13.81
CA ARG A 65 -1.83 -2.67 -14.46
C ARG A 65 -0.96 -1.45 -14.18
N GLY A 66 -0.47 -0.82 -15.25
CA GLY A 66 0.25 0.46 -15.15
C GLY A 66 1.70 0.39 -14.67
N VAL A 67 2.25 -0.79 -14.36
CA VAL A 67 3.65 -0.96 -13.97
C VAL A 67 4.33 -1.92 -14.94
N ARG A 68 4.81 -1.41 -16.07
CA ARG A 68 5.69 -2.16 -17.00
C ARG A 68 7.09 -1.59 -16.91
N VAL A 69 8.07 -2.47 -16.88
CA VAL A 69 9.47 -2.13 -17.10
C VAL A 69 10.00 -3.11 -18.12
N ASP A 70 10.41 -2.57 -19.26
CA ASP A 70 11.07 -3.35 -20.31
C ASP A 70 12.56 -3.46 -19.98
N GLY A 71 13.10 -4.67 -20.07
CA GLY A 71 14.53 -4.94 -19.84
C GLY A 71 14.87 -5.32 -18.38
N ALA A 72 16.16 -5.27 -18.06
CA ALA A 72 16.67 -5.60 -16.73
C ALA A 72 16.26 -4.53 -15.70
N LEU A 73 15.76 -4.96 -14.55
CA LEU A 73 15.41 -4.07 -13.45
C LEU A 73 16.68 -3.49 -12.81
N GLY A 74 16.78 -2.16 -12.80
CA GLY A 74 17.74 -1.43 -11.97
C GLY A 74 17.23 -1.26 -10.53
N ALA A 75 17.96 -0.47 -9.74
CA ALA A 75 17.55 -0.13 -8.38
C ALA A 75 16.27 0.72 -8.36
N TYR A 76 16.04 1.51 -9.40
CA TYR A 76 14.86 2.37 -9.58
C TYR A 76 14.43 2.41 -11.05
N ARG A 77 13.18 2.78 -11.26
CA ARG A 77 12.59 3.14 -12.57
C ARG A 77 12.31 4.64 -12.63
N LEU A 78 12.26 5.16 -13.84
CA LEU A 78 11.97 6.57 -14.06
C LEU A 78 10.49 6.76 -14.36
N VAL A 79 9.86 7.72 -13.67
CA VAL A 79 8.45 8.07 -13.82
C VAL A 79 8.35 9.56 -14.05
N ASP A 80 7.79 9.97 -15.19
CA ASP A 80 7.49 11.36 -15.47
C ASP A 80 6.16 11.82 -14.87
N SER A 81 5.87 13.12 -14.99
CA SER A 81 4.65 13.73 -14.44
C SER A 81 3.37 13.15 -15.02
N ALA A 82 3.35 12.84 -16.32
CA ALA A 82 2.16 12.31 -16.99
C ALA A 82 1.88 10.87 -16.54
N ALA A 83 2.91 10.04 -16.42
CA ALA A 83 2.80 8.67 -15.94
C ALA A 83 2.37 8.64 -14.46
N ALA A 84 2.88 9.55 -13.63
CA ALA A 84 2.48 9.67 -12.24
C ALA A 84 0.99 10.07 -12.12
N ALA A 85 0.54 11.07 -12.87
CA ALA A 85 -0.86 11.49 -12.88
C ALA A 85 -1.81 10.39 -13.40
N ALA A 86 -1.45 9.73 -14.50
CA ALA A 86 -2.25 8.67 -15.11
C ALA A 86 -2.42 7.47 -14.18
N ARG A 87 -1.41 7.15 -13.39
CA ARG A 87 -1.48 6.05 -12.42
C ARG A 87 -2.55 6.28 -11.35
N TRP A 88 -2.72 7.51 -10.87
CA TRP A 88 -3.72 7.79 -9.85
C TRP A 88 -5.13 7.35 -10.26
N VAL A 89 -5.47 7.52 -11.52
CA VAL A 89 -6.83 7.33 -12.07
C VAL A 89 -6.99 6.05 -12.90
N ILE A 90 -6.09 5.09 -12.73
CA ILE A 90 -6.12 3.83 -13.46
C ILE A 90 -7.49 3.16 -13.37
N GLY A 91 -8.06 2.83 -14.52
CA GLY A 91 -9.32 2.09 -14.64
C GLY A 91 -10.58 2.92 -14.36
N LEU A 92 -10.46 4.18 -13.95
CA LEU A 92 -11.61 5.05 -13.69
C LEU A 92 -12.13 5.69 -14.98
N SER A 93 -13.46 5.79 -15.09
CA SER A 93 -14.14 6.62 -16.08
C SER A 93 -14.00 8.12 -15.75
N GLU A 94 -14.22 9.01 -16.72
CA GLU A 94 -14.22 10.47 -16.48
C GLU A 94 -15.19 10.89 -15.37
N ALA A 95 -16.36 10.29 -15.30
CA ALA A 95 -17.35 10.56 -14.27
C ALA A 95 -16.84 10.15 -12.87
N GLN A 96 -16.19 8.99 -12.77
CA GLN A 96 -15.58 8.53 -11.52
C GLN A 96 -14.42 9.43 -11.11
N ILE A 97 -13.53 9.81 -12.06
CA ILE A 97 -12.45 10.76 -11.79
C ILE A 97 -13.00 12.06 -11.21
N ALA A 98 -14.03 12.63 -11.83
CA ALA A 98 -14.67 13.86 -11.34
C ALA A 98 -15.31 13.70 -9.94
N ALA A 99 -15.78 12.50 -9.61
CA ALA A 99 -16.36 12.21 -8.30
C ALA A 99 -15.29 12.06 -7.19
N VAL A 100 -14.18 11.39 -7.49
CA VAL A 100 -13.19 11.02 -6.45
C VAL A 100 -12.06 12.03 -6.29
N VAL A 101 -11.63 12.70 -7.36
CA VAL A 101 -10.44 13.56 -7.33
C VAL A 101 -10.80 15.01 -7.00
N PRO A 102 -10.33 15.55 -5.87
CA PRO A 102 -10.49 16.98 -5.59
C PRO A 102 -9.83 17.84 -6.68
N PRO A 103 -10.45 18.96 -7.11
CA PRO A 103 -9.87 19.84 -8.12
C PRO A 103 -8.41 20.25 -7.80
N GLY A 104 -7.52 20.14 -8.78
CA GLY A 104 -6.11 20.49 -8.65
C GLY A 104 -5.26 19.56 -7.76
N ARG A 105 -5.85 18.51 -7.20
CA ARG A 105 -5.16 17.61 -6.27
C ARG A 105 -4.09 16.76 -6.96
N ILE A 106 -4.35 16.25 -8.15
CA ILE A 106 -3.37 15.45 -8.91
C ILE A 106 -2.15 16.31 -9.23
N ASP A 107 -2.36 17.50 -9.75
CA ASP A 107 -1.26 18.41 -10.13
C ASP A 107 -0.40 18.77 -8.90
N ALA A 108 -1.05 19.12 -7.78
CA ALA A 108 -0.36 19.43 -6.53
C ALA A 108 0.44 18.23 -5.99
N TRP A 109 -0.15 17.02 -6.05
CA TRP A 109 0.54 15.80 -5.61
C TRP A 109 1.72 15.45 -6.53
N VAL A 110 1.54 15.53 -7.86
CA VAL A 110 2.60 15.29 -8.83
C VAL A 110 3.75 16.28 -8.61
N ALA A 111 3.45 17.58 -8.47
CA ALA A 111 4.47 18.59 -8.21
C ALA A 111 5.25 18.32 -6.92
N ALA A 112 4.56 18.00 -5.81
CA ALA A 112 5.19 17.69 -4.53
C ALA A 112 6.05 16.42 -4.62
N THR A 113 5.56 15.39 -5.31
CA THR A 113 6.27 14.12 -5.49
C THR A 113 7.54 14.30 -6.31
N LEU A 114 7.48 15.03 -7.42
CA LEU A 114 8.65 15.34 -8.25
C LEU A 114 9.67 16.20 -7.47
N ALA A 115 9.20 17.17 -6.70
CA ALA A 115 10.08 18.02 -5.88
C ALA A 115 10.79 17.24 -4.74
N SER A 116 10.28 16.09 -4.34
CA SER A 116 10.90 15.24 -3.32
C SER A 116 12.14 14.49 -3.80
N ASP A 117 12.34 14.35 -5.12
CA ASP A 117 13.57 13.74 -5.65
C ASP A 117 14.68 14.80 -5.78
N PRO A 118 15.78 14.67 -4.99
CA PRO A 118 16.87 15.66 -4.98
C PRO A 118 17.64 15.74 -6.30
N ALA A 119 17.43 14.80 -7.24
CA ALA A 119 18.01 14.89 -8.59
C ALA A 119 17.25 15.83 -9.52
N ASN A 120 16.03 16.24 -9.15
CA ASN A 120 15.26 17.20 -9.93
C ASN A 120 15.71 18.64 -9.66
N SER A 121 15.69 19.46 -10.71
CA SER A 121 15.85 20.90 -10.62
C SER A 121 14.87 21.58 -11.59
N PRO A 122 14.55 22.87 -11.39
CA PRO A 122 13.64 23.59 -12.30
C PRO A 122 14.09 23.63 -13.76
N GLU A 123 15.40 23.41 -14.01
CA GLU A 123 16.02 23.50 -15.34
C GLU A 123 16.08 22.15 -16.07
N LYS A 124 15.70 21.04 -15.42
CA LYS A 124 15.73 19.67 -15.97
C LYS A 124 14.32 19.12 -16.10
N PRO A 125 14.08 18.22 -17.07
CA PRO A 125 12.84 17.45 -17.09
C PRO A 125 12.65 16.77 -15.73
N GLN A 126 11.53 17.04 -15.08
CA GLN A 126 11.24 16.49 -13.76
C GLN A 126 10.85 15.01 -13.90
N ILE A 127 11.71 14.14 -13.45
CA ILE A 127 11.55 12.69 -13.50
C ILE A 127 11.77 12.14 -12.10
N LEU A 128 10.80 11.38 -11.60
CA LEU A 128 10.87 10.72 -10.32
C LEU A 128 11.62 9.38 -10.43
N ARG A 129 12.57 9.14 -9.55
CA ARG A 129 13.21 7.83 -9.37
C ARG A 129 12.40 7.02 -8.36
N VAL A 130 11.66 6.04 -8.84
CA VAL A 130 10.81 5.18 -8.02
C VAL A 130 11.50 3.82 -7.81
N PRO A 131 11.65 3.33 -6.56
CA PRO A 131 12.24 2.01 -6.32
C PRO A 131 11.62 0.91 -7.19
N ALA A 132 12.45 0.02 -7.73
CA ALA A 132 12.00 -1.03 -8.64
C ALA A 132 11.53 -2.30 -7.90
N GLY A 133 11.59 -2.34 -6.56
CA GLY A 133 11.30 -3.53 -5.77
C GLY A 133 9.90 -4.11 -6.00
N VAL A 134 8.87 -3.26 -6.01
CA VAL A 134 7.50 -3.71 -6.30
C VAL A 134 7.37 -4.37 -7.68
N VAL A 135 8.11 -3.87 -8.68
CA VAL A 135 8.11 -4.46 -10.04
C VAL A 135 8.79 -5.82 -10.03
N LYS A 136 9.91 -5.94 -9.29
CA LYS A 136 10.59 -7.22 -9.09
C LYS A 136 9.65 -8.26 -8.47
N ASP A 137 8.91 -7.87 -7.43
CA ASP A 137 7.97 -8.78 -6.77
C ASP A 137 6.78 -9.15 -7.68
N ILE A 138 6.24 -8.21 -8.43
CA ILE A 138 5.21 -8.48 -9.46
C ILE A 138 5.72 -9.54 -10.43
N GLN A 139 6.92 -9.36 -10.99
CA GLN A 139 7.47 -10.26 -12.02
C GLN A 139 7.88 -11.62 -11.46
N THR A 140 8.42 -11.65 -10.23
CA THR A 140 9.00 -12.87 -9.66
C THR A 140 7.96 -13.72 -8.94
N TYR A 141 6.98 -13.10 -8.30
CA TYR A 141 6.08 -13.78 -7.37
C TYR A 141 4.62 -13.66 -7.78
N TRP A 142 4.04 -12.48 -7.80
CA TRP A 142 2.59 -12.31 -7.81
C TRP A 142 1.94 -12.69 -9.13
N THR A 143 2.54 -12.39 -10.28
CA THR A 143 2.04 -12.83 -11.59
C THR A 143 2.13 -14.36 -11.78
N GLN A 144 2.94 -15.02 -10.98
CA GLN A 144 3.07 -16.47 -10.95
C GLN A 144 2.22 -17.12 -9.84
N ASN A 145 1.38 -16.34 -9.18
CA ASN A 145 0.57 -16.77 -8.03
C ASN A 145 1.40 -17.31 -6.84
N ILE A 146 2.61 -16.78 -6.66
CA ILE A 146 3.48 -17.08 -5.53
C ILE A 146 3.30 -15.98 -4.49
N PRO A 147 2.81 -16.28 -3.26
CA PRO A 147 2.67 -15.27 -2.22
C PRO A 147 4.05 -14.90 -1.62
N THR A 148 4.21 -13.64 -1.23
CA THR A 148 5.38 -13.18 -0.46
C THR A 148 5.17 -13.32 1.06
N TYR A 149 3.95 -13.53 1.51
CA TYR A 149 3.62 -13.83 2.90
C TYR A 149 2.38 -14.74 2.98
N GLU A 150 2.14 -15.36 4.15
CA GLU A 150 0.97 -16.21 4.40
C GLU A 150 0.01 -15.52 5.37
N PRO A 151 -1.17 -15.05 4.91
CA PRO A 151 -2.13 -14.37 5.78
C PRO A 151 -2.61 -15.23 6.96
N ALA A 152 -2.63 -16.56 6.81
CA ALA A 152 -3.01 -17.48 7.90
C ALA A 152 -2.03 -17.47 9.07
N ALA A 153 -0.79 -16.99 8.89
CA ALA A 153 0.19 -16.84 9.98
C ALA A 153 0.05 -15.52 10.76
N ILE A 154 -0.77 -14.57 10.28
CA ILE A 154 -0.99 -13.29 10.96
C ILE A 154 -1.87 -13.51 12.19
N THR A 155 -1.35 -13.17 13.37
CA THR A 155 -2.05 -13.35 14.66
C THR A 155 -2.67 -12.09 15.26
N PRO A 156 -2.12 -10.86 15.07
CA PRO A 156 -2.74 -9.66 15.63
C PRO A 156 -4.11 -9.36 15.03
N PRO A 157 -4.98 -8.62 15.76
CA PRO A 157 -6.19 -8.06 15.20
C PRO A 157 -5.91 -7.31 13.91
N THR A 158 -6.61 -7.65 12.81
CA THR A 158 -6.29 -7.17 11.46
C THR A 158 -7.52 -6.63 10.76
N MET A 159 -7.40 -5.42 10.20
CA MET A 159 -8.40 -4.82 9.32
C MET A 159 -7.86 -4.67 7.90
N VAL A 160 -8.60 -5.20 6.94
CA VAL A 160 -8.37 -5.00 5.50
C VAL A 160 -9.31 -3.90 5.01
N ILE A 161 -8.77 -2.86 4.38
CA ILE A 161 -9.54 -1.74 3.82
C ILE A 161 -9.29 -1.66 2.32
N MET A 162 -10.36 -1.55 1.54
CA MET A 162 -10.30 -1.45 0.08
C MET A 162 -11.11 -0.25 -0.39
N GLY A 163 -10.69 0.38 -1.48
CA GLY A 163 -11.54 1.29 -2.24
C GLY A 163 -12.47 0.49 -3.17
N GLU A 164 -13.75 0.89 -3.28
CA GLU A 164 -14.72 0.21 -4.15
C GLU A 164 -14.24 0.17 -5.62
N TRP A 165 -13.62 1.25 -6.08
CA TRP A 165 -13.12 1.42 -7.45
C TRP A 165 -11.59 1.26 -7.55
N ASP A 166 -10.99 0.52 -6.62
CA ASP A 166 -9.57 0.20 -6.69
C ASP A 166 -9.33 -0.84 -7.80
N HIS A 167 -8.69 -0.40 -8.88
CA HIS A 167 -8.33 -1.23 -10.03
C HIS A 167 -6.87 -1.69 -10.03
N GLU A 168 -6.06 -1.23 -9.08
CA GLU A 168 -4.68 -1.74 -8.87
C GLU A 168 -4.68 -2.96 -7.95
N THR A 169 -5.36 -2.84 -6.81
CA THR A 169 -5.60 -3.93 -5.85
C THR A 169 -7.10 -4.01 -5.61
N THR A 170 -7.75 -4.94 -6.29
CA THR A 170 -9.21 -4.97 -6.32
C THR A 170 -9.82 -5.39 -4.99
N PRO A 171 -11.07 -4.99 -4.68
CA PRO A 171 -11.79 -5.49 -3.51
C PRO A 171 -11.80 -7.02 -3.41
N GLU A 172 -11.84 -7.73 -4.55
CA GLU A 172 -11.76 -9.19 -4.57
C GLU A 172 -10.41 -9.71 -4.06
N GLN A 173 -9.30 -9.06 -4.43
CA GLN A 173 -7.97 -9.41 -3.91
C GLN A 173 -7.89 -9.17 -2.40
N GLY A 174 -8.41 -8.04 -1.91
CA GLY A 174 -8.51 -7.77 -0.48
C GLY A 174 -9.38 -8.79 0.25
N TRP A 175 -10.50 -9.21 -0.36
CA TRP A 175 -11.35 -10.27 0.19
C TRP A 175 -10.61 -11.62 0.28
N ASN A 176 -9.78 -11.94 -0.71
CA ASN A 176 -8.96 -13.14 -0.70
C ASN A 176 -7.95 -13.14 0.46
N VAL A 177 -7.36 -11.99 0.80
CA VAL A 177 -6.52 -11.83 2.01
C VAL A 177 -7.37 -12.03 3.25
N PHE A 178 -8.49 -11.32 3.37
CA PHE A 178 -9.37 -11.37 4.54
C PHE A 178 -9.83 -12.78 4.88
N GLN A 179 -10.24 -13.57 3.89
CA GLN A 179 -10.70 -14.94 4.12
C GLN A 179 -9.60 -15.82 4.75
N ARG A 180 -8.34 -15.55 4.43
CA ARG A 180 -7.17 -16.30 4.90
C ARG A 180 -6.60 -15.85 6.24
N LEU A 181 -7.06 -14.77 6.82
CA LEU A 181 -6.67 -14.31 8.16
C LEU A 181 -7.26 -15.22 9.25
N THR A 182 -7.00 -16.52 9.17
CA THR A 182 -7.64 -17.55 10.03
C THR A 182 -7.08 -17.58 11.45
N SER A 183 -5.87 -17.09 11.67
CA SER A 183 -5.23 -17.01 12.99
C SER A 183 -5.33 -15.62 13.62
N ALA A 184 -5.83 -14.62 12.91
CA ALA A 184 -5.97 -13.27 13.46
C ALA A 184 -6.97 -13.27 14.64
N ALA A 185 -6.58 -12.64 15.76
CA ALA A 185 -7.41 -12.56 16.95
C ALA A 185 -8.77 -11.88 16.69
N GLU A 186 -8.79 -10.94 15.76
CA GLU A 186 -9.97 -10.32 15.18
C GLU A 186 -9.68 -9.97 13.72
N ARG A 187 -10.68 -10.04 12.85
CA ARG A 187 -10.53 -9.62 11.45
C ARG A 187 -11.73 -8.79 10.99
N ARG A 188 -11.44 -7.71 10.25
CA ARG A 188 -12.45 -6.84 9.64
C ARG A 188 -12.15 -6.64 8.17
N TYR A 189 -13.20 -6.54 7.38
CA TYR A 189 -13.12 -6.18 5.97
C TYR A 189 -14.01 -4.96 5.72
N VAL A 190 -13.41 -3.88 5.20
CA VAL A 190 -14.09 -2.62 4.95
C VAL A 190 -13.89 -2.21 3.50
N VAL A 191 -14.96 -1.84 2.82
CA VAL A 191 -14.92 -1.23 1.49
C VAL A 191 -15.41 0.21 1.61
N ILE A 192 -14.57 1.16 1.19
CA ILE A 192 -14.95 2.57 1.13
C ILE A 192 -15.54 2.84 -0.26
N GLY A 193 -16.82 3.20 -0.28
CA GLY A 193 -17.53 3.54 -1.52
C GLY A 193 -16.89 4.73 -2.24
N GLU A 194 -16.94 4.73 -3.56
CA GLU A 194 -16.36 5.78 -4.41
C GLU A 194 -14.88 6.09 -4.11
N GLY A 195 -14.11 5.10 -3.69
CA GLY A 195 -12.68 5.23 -3.45
C GLY A 195 -11.86 4.42 -4.43
N SER A 196 -10.76 4.96 -4.96
CA SER A 196 -9.82 4.22 -5.79
C SER A 196 -8.60 3.76 -4.98
N HIS A 197 -7.55 3.28 -5.67
CA HIS A 197 -6.28 2.96 -5.03
C HIS A 197 -5.67 4.16 -4.31
N SER A 198 -5.91 5.37 -4.79
CA SER A 198 -5.39 6.63 -4.22
C SER A 198 -6.29 7.22 -3.12
N LEU A 199 -7.16 6.43 -2.52
CA LEU A 199 -8.14 6.80 -1.49
C LEU A 199 -7.63 7.77 -0.40
N PRO A 200 -6.39 7.68 0.12
CA PRO A 200 -5.89 8.65 1.11
C PRO A 200 -5.82 10.10 0.62
N LEU A 201 -5.88 10.32 -0.68
CA LEU A 201 -5.75 11.64 -1.33
C LEU A 201 -7.07 12.14 -1.92
N GLU A 202 -8.12 11.30 -1.93
CA GLU A 202 -9.38 11.52 -2.61
C GLU A 202 -10.46 12.19 -1.73
N ASN A 203 -11.63 12.42 -2.30
CA ASN A 203 -12.76 13.01 -1.59
C ASN A 203 -13.19 12.16 -0.39
N GLN A 204 -13.12 10.83 -0.52
CA GLN A 204 -13.52 9.87 0.52
C GLN A 204 -12.46 9.63 1.61
N ARG A 205 -11.31 10.33 1.58
CA ARG A 205 -10.28 10.20 2.62
C ARG A 205 -10.79 10.41 4.05
N GLY A 206 -11.83 11.25 4.20
CA GLY A 206 -12.46 11.48 5.50
C GLY A 206 -13.10 10.22 6.08
N ALA A 207 -13.79 9.43 5.25
CA ALA A 207 -14.35 8.15 5.64
C ALA A 207 -13.25 7.14 5.99
N LEU A 208 -12.17 7.08 5.18
CA LEU A 208 -10.99 6.26 5.49
C LEU A 208 -10.41 6.61 6.86
N PHE A 209 -10.14 7.88 7.11
CA PHE A 209 -9.52 8.30 8.38
C PHE A 209 -10.41 8.03 9.58
N ALA A 210 -11.75 8.20 9.45
CA ALA A 210 -12.69 7.87 10.50
C ALA A 210 -12.68 6.37 10.85
N VAL A 211 -12.65 5.49 9.85
CA VAL A 211 -12.57 4.04 10.03
C VAL A 211 -11.26 3.64 10.70
N VAL A 212 -10.13 4.17 10.21
CA VAL A 212 -8.80 3.90 10.78
C VAL A 212 -8.72 4.39 12.24
N ASP A 213 -9.12 5.64 12.49
CA ASP A 213 -9.05 6.24 13.83
C ASP A 213 -9.94 5.49 14.83
N SER A 214 -11.15 5.12 14.42
CA SER A 214 -12.05 4.29 15.25
C SER A 214 -11.41 2.96 15.61
N TYR A 215 -10.87 2.24 14.61
CA TYR A 215 -10.25 0.93 14.83
C TYR A 215 -9.02 0.99 15.74
N LEU A 216 -8.19 2.03 15.58
CA LEU A 216 -6.97 2.18 16.40
C LEU A 216 -7.27 2.54 17.86
N LYS A 217 -8.42 3.16 18.15
CA LYS A 217 -8.83 3.61 19.49
C LYS A 217 -9.68 2.60 20.25
N GLU A 218 -10.16 1.55 19.62
CA GLU A 218 -10.95 0.52 20.31
C GLU A 218 -10.12 -0.17 21.40
N ALA A 219 -10.75 -0.46 22.55
CA ALA A 219 -10.12 -1.29 23.56
C ALA A 219 -9.87 -2.71 23.01
N LEU A 220 -8.71 -3.30 23.31
CA LEU A 220 -8.37 -4.69 23.02
C LEU A 220 -8.94 -5.60 24.10
#